data_b242e10bae141d1379f6c5a7e35bd67e
#
_entry.id   b242e10bae141d1379f6c5a7e35bd67e
#
_cell.length_a   1.000
_cell.length_b   1.000
_cell.length_c   1.000
_cell.angle_alpha   90.00
_cell.angle_beta   90.00
_cell.angle_gamma   90.00
#
_symmetry.space_group_name_H-M   'P 1'
#
loop_
_entity.id
_entity.type
_entity.pdbx_description
1 polymer ?
#
loop_
_entity_poly.entity_id
_entity_poly.type
_entity_poly.pdbx_seq_one_letter_code
_entity_poly.pdbx_strand_id
1 'polypeptide(L)'
;MANSDRRRARGLRGDEKVALAELALPTFALALSITLVSSYLGEVTRHYTQDTVVIGVIIGSEGVMALWVPLLAGAWSDRARSRIGGRLPFVLGGGLPAAAALGVLGFLHSLVSVAVVTAVFFAFYFFAYEPYRAMYPDMVQGEEVAGRAQSTQAVARGCGTGAALLGGGLLLSIARQLPFVVFAALLVVALAAFVWLIVRRGVPDQRGGHTGERARDLIARLGRLLKRHPALRAYLLANALWEMALAALKAFVILYLTLGLGYQLSTSALLIGGVALVILVGAAAAGKLGDRFGRLRVVTIAAAVYGAGFLIPIFTTSRALLAASMPFIALGGGAVMTMAYAVLMPLMPRDEHGLLTGFYSMSRGLGIVAGPILAGLAISLTQSGPFAATHGFQAMWIVCAAASLASLLFLRQLRRQRDDRRELRRSSDLASREASGA
;
A
#
# COMPACT_ATOMS: atom_id res chain seq x y z
N MET A 1 37.89 -8.77 3.27
CA MET A 1 36.86 -9.74 2.84
C MET A 1 36.45 -10.74 3.93
N ALA A 2 37.35 -11.35 4.70
CA ALA A 2 36.96 -12.34 5.72
C ALA A 2 36.16 -11.84 6.93
N ASN A 3 36.11 -10.52 7.19
CA ASN A 3 35.41 -9.93 8.34
C ASN A 3 33.94 -9.53 8.00
N SER A 4 33.58 -9.41 6.72
CA SER A 4 32.22 -9.17 6.24
C SER A 4 31.34 -10.42 6.26
N ASP A 5 31.96 -11.60 6.01
CA ASP A 5 31.21 -12.87 5.97
C ASP A 5 30.89 -13.40 7.38
N ARG A 6 31.73 -13.10 8.38
CA ARG A 6 31.44 -13.47 9.78
C ARG A 6 30.30 -12.62 10.41
N ARG A 7 30.01 -11.44 9.89
CA ARG A 7 28.87 -10.63 10.35
C ARG A 7 27.53 -11.13 9.80
N ARG A 8 27.49 -11.76 8.64
CA ARG A 8 26.27 -12.34 8.04
C ARG A 8 25.69 -13.55 8.78
N ALA A 9 26.48 -14.20 9.63
CA ALA A 9 26.08 -15.40 10.37
C ALA A 9 25.62 -15.14 11.81
N ARG A 10 25.58 -13.88 12.27
CA ARG A 10 25.16 -13.57 13.63
C ARG A 10 23.63 -13.65 13.74
N GLY A 11 23.12 -14.71 14.38
CA GLY A 11 21.71 -14.82 14.71
C GLY A 11 21.23 -13.60 15.49
N LEU A 12 19.94 -13.20 15.30
CA LEU A 12 19.31 -12.13 16.09
C LEU A 12 19.47 -12.42 17.58
N ARG A 13 19.84 -11.39 18.37
CA ARG A 13 19.79 -11.46 19.82
C ARG A 13 18.33 -11.65 20.26
N GLY A 14 18.11 -12.27 21.42
CA GLY A 14 16.77 -12.49 21.95
C GLY A 14 15.92 -11.22 21.97
N ASP A 15 16.52 -10.11 22.42
CA ASP A 15 15.86 -8.79 22.53
C ASP A 15 15.43 -8.21 21.17
N GLU A 16 16.23 -8.45 20.11
CA GLU A 16 15.91 -8.00 18.74
C GLU A 16 14.73 -8.80 18.15
N LYS A 17 14.68 -10.11 18.41
CA LYS A 17 13.54 -10.96 17.96
C LYS A 17 12.25 -10.52 18.61
N VAL A 18 12.29 -10.21 19.89
CA VAL A 18 11.09 -9.75 20.62
C VAL A 18 10.68 -8.36 20.16
N ALA A 19 11.61 -7.44 19.91
CA ALA A 19 11.30 -6.11 19.34
C ALA A 19 10.64 -6.22 17.95
N LEU A 20 11.11 -7.14 17.10
CA LEU A 20 10.51 -7.39 15.79
C LEU A 20 9.09 -7.96 15.90
N ALA A 21 8.85 -8.87 16.87
CA ALA A 21 7.53 -9.43 17.13
C ALA A 21 6.55 -8.37 17.67
N GLU A 22 7.02 -7.49 18.56
CA GLU A 22 6.25 -6.37 19.09
C GLU A 22 5.81 -5.41 17.99
N LEU A 23 6.72 -5.10 17.05
CA LEU A 23 6.43 -4.27 15.89
C LEU A 23 5.55 -4.97 14.84
N ALA A 24 5.53 -6.29 14.79
CA ALA A 24 4.70 -7.03 13.83
C ALA A 24 3.20 -6.98 14.19
N LEU A 25 2.87 -6.95 15.49
CA LEU A 25 1.49 -7.06 15.97
C LEU A 25 0.59 -5.88 15.52
N PRO A 26 0.96 -4.60 15.76
CA PRO A 26 0.18 -3.49 15.21
C PRO A 26 0.17 -3.45 13.68
N THR A 27 1.27 -3.84 13.02
CA THR A 27 1.31 -3.92 11.55
C THR A 27 0.25 -4.87 11.01
N PHE A 28 0.12 -6.05 11.61
CA PHE A 28 -0.91 -7.02 11.26
C PHE A 28 -2.31 -6.44 11.46
N ALA A 29 -2.62 -5.91 12.65
CA ALA A 29 -3.95 -5.41 12.99
C ALA A 29 -4.36 -4.18 12.17
N LEU A 30 -3.43 -3.26 11.90
CA LEU A 30 -3.67 -2.11 11.04
C LEU A 30 -3.91 -2.53 9.58
N ALA A 31 -3.11 -3.49 9.06
CA ALA A 31 -3.30 -4.01 7.72
C ALA A 31 -4.64 -4.75 7.56
N LEU A 32 -5.03 -5.51 8.58
CA LEU A 32 -6.31 -6.19 8.66
C LEU A 32 -7.47 -5.19 8.63
N SER A 33 -7.40 -4.13 9.43
CA SER A 33 -8.46 -3.13 9.54
C SER A 33 -8.66 -2.32 8.25
N ILE A 34 -7.59 -1.79 7.65
CA ILE A 34 -7.70 -0.99 6.44
C ILE A 34 -8.14 -1.85 5.24
N THR A 35 -7.68 -3.09 5.16
CA THR A 35 -8.06 -4.00 4.08
C THR A 35 -9.53 -4.38 4.14
N LEU A 36 -10.08 -4.60 5.35
CA LEU A 36 -11.51 -4.84 5.51
C LEU A 36 -12.31 -3.68 4.91
N VAL A 37 -12.02 -2.46 5.34
CA VAL A 37 -12.76 -1.27 4.90
C VAL A 37 -12.60 -1.08 3.39
N SER A 38 -11.38 -1.03 2.88
CA SER A 38 -11.16 -0.77 1.45
C SER A 38 -11.66 -1.87 0.51
N SER A 39 -11.87 -3.11 0.99
CA SER A 39 -12.32 -4.22 0.12
C SER A 39 -13.80 -4.59 0.29
N TYR A 40 -14.36 -4.44 1.50
CA TYR A 40 -15.73 -4.87 1.79
C TYR A 40 -16.72 -3.73 2.00
N LEU A 41 -16.25 -2.48 2.09
CA LEU A 41 -17.12 -1.32 2.27
C LEU A 41 -18.11 -1.17 1.10
N GLY A 42 -17.70 -1.50 -0.13
CA GLY A 42 -18.59 -1.50 -1.29
C GLY A 42 -19.81 -2.41 -1.08
N GLU A 43 -19.60 -3.60 -0.52
CA GLU A 43 -20.67 -4.55 -0.20
C GLU A 43 -21.63 -4.00 0.85
N VAL A 44 -21.11 -3.26 1.84
CA VAL A 44 -21.96 -2.60 2.85
C VAL A 44 -22.70 -1.40 2.26
N THR A 45 -22.03 -0.60 1.44
CA THR A 45 -22.55 0.66 0.89
C THR A 45 -23.65 0.42 -0.14
N ARG A 46 -23.59 -0.70 -0.90
CA ARG A 46 -24.60 -1.07 -1.91
C ARG A 46 -26.03 -1.21 -1.35
N HIS A 47 -26.16 -1.42 -0.05
CA HIS A 47 -27.47 -1.47 0.60
C HIS A 47 -28.17 -0.09 0.65
N TYR A 48 -27.42 1.00 0.45
CA TYR A 48 -27.91 2.37 0.52
C TYR A 48 -27.89 3.07 -0.82
N THR A 49 -27.05 2.65 -1.75
CA THR A 49 -26.96 3.21 -3.09
C THR A 49 -26.48 2.18 -4.09
N GLN A 50 -27.04 2.25 -5.30
CA GLN A 50 -26.54 1.49 -6.43
C GLN A 50 -25.58 2.28 -7.31
N ASP A 51 -25.39 3.57 -6.99
CA ASP A 51 -24.48 4.44 -7.70
C ASP A 51 -23.02 4.06 -7.37
N THR A 52 -22.36 3.44 -8.34
CA THR A 52 -20.98 2.98 -8.20
C THR A 52 -19.96 4.11 -8.13
N VAL A 53 -20.31 5.32 -8.64
CA VAL A 53 -19.46 6.51 -8.49
C VAL A 53 -19.46 6.95 -7.03
N VAL A 54 -20.63 6.98 -6.39
CA VAL A 54 -20.76 7.31 -4.96
C VAL A 54 -19.99 6.30 -4.11
N ILE A 55 -20.12 5.01 -4.39
CA ILE A 55 -19.34 3.96 -3.72
C ILE A 55 -17.83 4.21 -3.92
N GLY A 56 -17.41 4.52 -5.15
CA GLY A 56 -16.03 4.82 -5.48
C GLY A 56 -15.47 6.05 -4.74
N VAL A 57 -16.28 7.11 -4.60
CA VAL A 57 -15.91 8.32 -3.84
C VAL A 57 -15.74 8.02 -2.35
N ILE A 58 -16.65 7.24 -1.75
CA ILE A 58 -16.58 6.87 -0.34
C ILE A 58 -15.30 6.05 -0.07
N ILE A 59 -15.01 5.05 -0.89
CA ILE A 59 -13.78 4.24 -0.76
C ILE A 59 -12.55 5.08 -1.09
N GLY A 60 -12.62 5.94 -2.10
CA GLY A 60 -11.54 6.85 -2.52
C GLY A 60 -11.15 7.88 -1.44
N SER A 61 -12.00 8.11 -0.43
CA SER A 61 -11.66 8.95 0.72
C SER A 61 -10.42 8.42 1.48
N GLU A 62 -10.12 7.12 1.38
CA GLU A 62 -8.84 6.53 1.83
C GLU A 62 -7.66 7.32 1.28
N GLY A 63 -7.63 7.54 -0.03
CA GLY A 63 -6.53 8.22 -0.70
C GLY A 63 -6.46 9.72 -0.33
N VAL A 64 -7.59 10.39 -0.14
CA VAL A 64 -7.63 11.78 0.33
C VAL A 64 -6.98 11.89 1.71
N MET A 65 -7.34 11.01 2.63
CA MET A 65 -6.74 10.98 3.96
C MET A 65 -5.26 10.58 3.92
N ALA A 66 -4.89 9.64 3.05
CA ALA A 66 -3.50 9.23 2.83
C ALA A 66 -2.60 10.36 2.27
N LEU A 67 -3.17 11.35 1.58
CA LEU A 67 -2.43 12.50 1.07
C LEU A 67 -2.06 13.50 2.16
N TRP A 68 -2.98 13.81 3.08
CA TRP A 68 -2.84 14.94 4.00
C TRP A 68 -2.51 14.54 5.43
N VAL A 69 -3.16 13.50 5.95
CA VAL A 69 -3.04 13.12 7.36
C VAL A 69 -1.62 12.68 7.74
N PRO A 70 -0.89 11.88 6.93
CA PRO A 70 0.48 11.49 7.23
C PRO A 70 1.43 12.66 7.40
N LEU A 71 1.29 13.70 6.59
CA LEU A 71 2.12 14.90 6.66
C LEU A 71 1.92 15.65 7.98
N LEU A 72 0.66 15.78 8.41
CA LEU A 72 0.30 16.45 9.65
C LEU A 72 0.72 15.61 10.88
N ALA A 73 0.37 14.33 10.89
CA ALA A 73 0.68 13.41 11.99
C ALA A 73 2.18 13.22 12.18
N GLY A 74 2.93 13.09 11.09
CA GLY A 74 4.40 13.02 11.12
C GLY A 74 5.01 14.29 11.74
N ALA A 75 4.65 15.47 11.21
CA ALA A 75 5.18 16.74 11.70
C ALA A 75 4.82 17.01 13.18
N TRP A 76 3.65 16.58 13.63
CA TRP A 76 3.24 16.75 15.03
C TRP A 76 3.92 15.76 15.94
N SER A 77 4.01 14.50 15.54
CA SER A 77 4.64 13.44 16.35
C SER A 77 6.15 13.66 16.54
N ASP A 78 6.84 14.26 15.55
CA ASP A 78 8.27 14.55 15.64
C ASP A 78 8.58 15.68 16.62
N ARG A 79 7.63 16.58 16.88
CA ARG A 79 7.77 17.69 17.84
C ARG A 79 7.27 17.35 19.24
N ALA A 80 6.45 16.34 19.36
CA ALA A 80 5.80 16.00 20.61
C ALA A 80 6.79 15.38 21.60
N ARG A 81 6.70 15.82 22.84
CA ARG A 81 7.41 15.22 23.99
C ARG A 81 6.39 14.82 25.03
N SER A 82 6.38 13.56 25.42
CA SER A 82 5.50 13.09 26.49
C SER A 82 6.23 12.09 27.40
N ARG A 83 5.69 11.85 28.56
CA ARG A 83 6.24 10.89 29.55
C ARG A 83 6.24 9.44 29.04
N ILE A 84 5.38 9.13 28.06
CA ILE A 84 5.27 7.80 27.44
C ILE A 84 5.91 7.74 26.06
N GLY A 85 6.82 8.71 25.72
CA GLY A 85 7.44 8.86 24.42
C GLY A 85 6.67 9.82 23.50
N GLY A 86 7.35 10.43 22.51
CA GLY A 86 6.72 11.44 21.68
C GLY A 86 5.71 10.88 20.69
N ARG A 87 5.95 9.68 20.13
CA ARG A 87 5.11 9.10 19.07
C ARG A 87 3.99 8.20 19.59
N LEU A 88 4.15 7.57 20.74
CA LEU A 88 3.17 6.63 21.29
C LEU A 88 1.78 7.25 21.56
N PRO A 89 1.66 8.50 22.06
CA PRO A 89 0.37 9.17 22.19
C PRO A 89 -0.39 9.33 20.87
N PHE A 90 0.32 9.52 19.75
CA PHE A 90 -0.28 9.62 18.43
C PHE A 90 -0.78 8.27 17.92
N VAL A 91 -0.02 7.21 18.19
CA VAL A 91 -0.45 5.84 17.87
C VAL A 91 -1.74 5.49 18.59
N LEU A 92 -1.86 5.83 19.88
CA LEU A 92 -3.08 5.60 20.66
C LEU A 92 -4.20 6.58 20.28
N GLY A 93 -3.88 7.89 20.17
CA GLY A 93 -4.85 8.93 19.83
C GLY A 93 -5.44 8.80 18.44
N GLY A 94 -4.76 8.10 17.52
CA GLY A 94 -5.32 7.72 16.23
C GLY A 94 -5.90 6.31 16.23
N GLY A 95 -5.19 5.34 16.80
CA GLY A 95 -5.57 3.93 16.72
C GLY A 95 -6.87 3.58 17.45
N LEU A 96 -7.11 4.16 18.63
CA LEU A 96 -8.37 3.92 19.38
C LEU A 96 -9.59 4.54 18.69
N PRO A 97 -9.58 5.81 18.23
CA PRO A 97 -10.70 6.35 17.45
C PRO A 97 -10.90 5.62 16.12
N ALA A 98 -9.82 5.17 15.44
CA ALA A 98 -9.94 4.34 14.26
C ALA A 98 -10.63 3.00 14.56
N ALA A 99 -10.26 2.33 15.65
CA ALA A 99 -10.93 1.10 16.09
C ALA A 99 -12.40 1.33 16.44
N ALA A 100 -12.72 2.44 17.12
CA ALA A 100 -14.10 2.81 17.42
C ALA A 100 -14.93 3.07 16.14
N ALA A 101 -14.38 3.84 15.20
CA ALA A 101 -15.01 4.10 13.92
C ALA A 101 -15.22 2.79 13.13
N LEU A 102 -14.21 1.90 13.11
CA LEU A 102 -14.31 0.59 12.49
C LEU A 102 -15.46 -0.23 13.10
N GLY A 103 -15.51 -0.34 14.43
CA GLY A 103 -16.54 -1.12 15.12
C GLY A 103 -17.96 -0.63 14.87
N VAL A 104 -18.13 0.70 14.73
CA VAL A 104 -19.44 1.33 14.49
C VAL A 104 -19.91 1.14 13.04
N LEU A 105 -19.02 0.99 12.05
CA LEU A 105 -19.37 0.90 10.62
C LEU A 105 -20.43 -0.17 10.33
N GLY A 106 -20.37 -1.32 11.01
CA GLY A 106 -21.33 -2.40 10.82
C GLY A 106 -22.77 -2.08 11.27
N PHE A 107 -22.96 -1.09 12.14
CA PHE A 107 -24.25 -0.72 12.73
C PHE A 107 -24.90 0.48 12.09
N LEU A 108 -24.24 1.13 11.15
CA LEU A 108 -24.77 2.34 10.50
C LEU A 108 -25.90 1.98 9.53
N HIS A 109 -26.91 2.86 9.44
CA HIS A 109 -28.13 2.65 8.67
C HIS A 109 -28.39 3.73 7.60
N SER A 110 -27.43 4.63 7.34
CA SER A 110 -27.55 5.62 6.28
C SER A 110 -26.26 5.79 5.48
N LEU A 111 -26.38 6.12 4.20
CA LEU A 111 -25.25 6.37 3.31
C LEU A 111 -24.32 7.47 3.85
N VAL A 112 -24.90 8.56 4.35
CA VAL A 112 -24.14 9.69 4.89
C VAL A 112 -23.33 9.27 6.12
N SER A 113 -23.94 8.52 7.04
CA SER A 113 -23.22 8.04 8.23
C SER A 113 -22.09 7.08 7.87
N VAL A 114 -22.29 6.18 6.90
CA VAL A 114 -21.24 5.29 6.38
C VAL A 114 -20.12 6.12 5.78
N ALA A 115 -20.41 7.10 4.93
CA ALA A 115 -19.40 7.95 4.30
C ALA A 115 -18.59 8.74 5.33
N VAL A 116 -19.25 9.39 6.29
CA VAL A 116 -18.58 10.18 7.34
C VAL A 116 -17.72 9.32 8.23
N VAL A 117 -18.26 8.20 8.75
CA VAL A 117 -17.51 7.32 9.66
C VAL A 117 -16.35 6.64 8.93
N THR A 118 -16.49 6.31 7.64
CA THR A 118 -15.39 5.81 6.80
C THR A 118 -14.27 6.85 6.67
N ALA A 119 -14.60 8.09 6.37
CA ALA A 119 -13.61 9.17 6.30
C ALA A 119 -12.92 9.41 7.65
N VAL A 120 -13.67 9.36 8.76
CA VAL A 120 -13.13 9.42 10.13
C VAL A 120 -12.20 8.24 10.41
N PHE A 121 -12.60 7.02 10.04
CA PHE A 121 -11.74 5.83 10.15
C PHE A 121 -10.41 6.04 9.43
N PHE A 122 -10.42 6.42 8.16
CA PHE A 122 -9.19 6.62 7.40
C PHE A 122 -8.34 7.76 7.97
N ALA A 123 -8.94 8.87 8.39
CA ALA A 123 -8.22 9.98 9.02
C ALA A 123 -7.45 9.52 10.25
N PHE A 124 -8.12 8.86 11.20
CA PHE A 124 -7.50 8.37 12.43
C PHE A 124 -6.56 7.19 12.20
N TYR A 125 -6.85 6.35 11.21
CA TYR A 125 -5.95 5.28 10.78
C TYR A 125 -4.59 5.85 10.35
N PHE A 126 -4.56 6.81 9.41
CA PHE A 126 -3.32 7.41 8.95
C PHE A 126 -2.65 8.27 10.02
N PHE A 127 -3.43 8.87 10.91
CA PHE A 127 -2.90 9.61 12.06
C PHE A 127 -2.12 8.71 13.04
N ALA A 128 -2.53 7.44 13.20
CA ALA A 128 -1.81 6.45 13.99
C ALA A 128 -0.65 5.80 13.23
N TYR A 129 -0.89 5.49 11.95
CA TYR A 129 -0.02 4.63 11.14
C TYR A 129 1.36 5.23 10.87
N GLU A 130 1.45 6.53 10.55
CA GLU A 130 2.73 7.15 10.24
C GLU A 130 3.63 7.34 11.47
N PRO A 131 3.15 7.85 12.63
CA PRO A 131 3.97 7.85 13.85
C PRO A 131 4.40 6.44 14.27
N TYR A 132 3.53 5.44 14.11
CA TYR A 132 3.87 4.05 14.36
C TYR A 132 5.02 3.56 13.46
N ARG A 133 4.94 3.81 12.15
CA ARG A 133 6.03 3.46 11.22
C ARG A 133 7.34 4.15 11.56
N ALA A 134 7.28 5.38 12.01
CA ALA A 134 8.45 6.15 12.41
C ALA A 134 9.11 5.64 13.70
N MET A 135 8.44 4.82 14.50
CA MET A 135 9.04 4.15 15.66
C MET A 135 10.01 3.00 15.28
N TYR A 136 9.90 2.44 14.07
CA TYR A 136 10.75 1.32 13.64
C TYR A 136 12.25 1.63 13.72
N PRO A 137 12.75 2.71 13.08
CA PRO A 137 14.17 3.06 13.19
C PRO A 137 14.59 3.44 14.61
N ASP A 138 13.67 3.88 15.46
CA ASP A 138 13.97 4.20 16.86
C ASP A 138 14.18 2.93 17.71
N MET A 139 13.44 1.85 17.39
CA MET A 139 13.47 0.58 18.13
C MET A 139 14.53 -0.39 17.61
N VAL A 140 14.94 -0.25 16.36
CA VAL A 140 15.82 -1.21 15.67
C VAL A 140 17.12 -0.53 15.28
N GLN A 141 18.26 -1.02 15.82
CA GLN A 141 19.57 -0.46 15.54
C GLN A 141 20.38 -1.37 14.59
N GLY A 142 21.04 -0.75 13.59
CA GLY A 142 21.91 -1.43 12.63
C GLY A 142 21.20 -1.76 11.31
N GLU A 143 21.94 -1.65 10.19
CA GLU A 143 21.41 -1.87 8.83
C GLU A 143 20.86 -3.28 8.61
N GLU A 144 21.48 -4.30 9.20
CA GLU A 144 21.07 -5.69 9.06
C GLU A 144 19.74 -5.96 9.78
N VAL A 145 19.58 -5.41 10.99
CA VAL A 145 18.34 -5.56 11.77
C VAL A 145 17.22 -4.72 11.15
N ALA A 146 17.53 -3.55 10.58
CA ALA A 146 16.57 -2.74 9.83
C ALA A 146 16.00 -3.48 8.61
N GLY A 147 16.85 -4.21 7.85
CA GLY A 147 16.40 -5.04 6.75
C GLY A 147 15.46 -6.16 7.19
N ARG A 148 15.75 -6.81 8.33
CA ARG A 148 14.88 -7.84 8.91
C ARG A 148 13.58 -7.26 9.46
N ALA A 149 13.60 -6.06 10.04
CA ALA A 149 12.40 -5.35 10.48
C ALA A 149 11.46 -5.06 9.30
N GLN A 150 11.99 -4.60 8.17
CA GLN A 150 11.20 -4.38 6.96
C GLN A 150 10.57 -5.68 6.43
N SER A 151 11.33 -6.78 6.45
CA SER A 151 10.82 -8.09 6.05
C SER A 151 9.71 -8.58 6.98
N THR A 152 9.90 -8.45 8.30
CA THR A 152 8.88 -8.80 9.30
C THR A 152 7.61 -7.98 9.13
N GLN A 153 7.74 -6.68 8.88
CA GLN A 153 6.61 -5.80 8.54
C GLN A 153 5.86 -6.27 7.29
N ALA A 154 6.61 -6.60 6.23
CA ALA A 154 6.00 -7.03 4.98
C ALA A 154 5.18 -8.32 5.17
N VAL A 155 5.73 -9.28 5.92
CA VAL A 155 5.04 -10.54 6.26
C VAL A 155 3.81 -10.25 7.13
N ALA A 156 3.95 -9.48 8.22
CA ALA A 156 2.83 -9.16 9.10
C ALA A 156 1.70 -8.42 8.37
N ARG A 157 2.06 -7.48 7.51
CA ARG A 157 1.10 -6.77 6.64
C ARG A 157 0.42 -7.72 5.66
N GLY A 158 1.17 -8.59 5.00
CA GLY A 158 0.63 -9.59 4.08
C GLY A 158 -0.33 -10.55 4.77
N CYS A 159 0.03 -11.05 5.96
CA CYS A 159 -0.84 -11.88 6.78
C CYS A 159 -2.12 -11.14 7.21
N GLY A 160 -2.00 -9.87 7.65
CA GLY A 160 -3.16 -9.05 8.02
C GLY A 160 -4.08 -8.79 6.83
N THR A 161 -3.52 -8.46 5.67
CA THR A 161 -4.28 -8.30 4.43
C THR A 161 -4.98 -9.60 4.02
N GLY A 162 -4.27 -10.73 4.01
CA GLY A 162 -4.85 -12.04 3.68
C GLY A 162 -5.95 -12.45 4.64
N ALA A 163 -5.73 -12.26 5.96
CA ALA A 163 -6.74 -12.53 6.98
C ALA A 163 -7.99 -11.65 6.83
N ALA A 164 -7.82 -10.38 6.43
CA ALA A 164 -8.95 -9.48 6.17
C ALA A 164 -9.74 -9.91 4.94
N LEU A 165 -9.04 -10.25 3.84
CA LEU A 165 -9.69 -10.66 2.59
C LEU A 165 -10.49 -11.95 2.77
N LEU A 166 -9.92 -12.92 3.48
CA LEU A 166 -10.60 -14.19 3.76
C LEU A 166 -11.63 -14.06 4.88
N GLY A 167 -11.19 -13.63 6.06
CA GLY A 167 -12.01 -13.56 7.26
C GLY A 167 -13.10 -12.50 7.19
N GLY A 168 -12.82 -11.35 6.54
CA GLY A 168 -13.80 -10.29 6.35
C GLY A 168 -15.03 -10.74 5.63
N GLY A 169 -14.90 -11.43 4.50
CA GLY A 169 -16.05 -11.94 3.75
C GLY A 169 -16.76 -13.11 4.43
N LEU A 170 -16.01 -14.01 5.08
CA LEU A 170 -16.61 -15.10 5.85
C LEU A 170 -17.44 -14.57 7.03
N LEU A 171 -16.91 -13.63 7.81
CA LEU A 171 -17.64 -13.03 8.92
C LEU A 171 -18.83 -12.19 8.44
N LEU A 172 -18.67 -11.46 7.31
CA LEU A 172 -19.73 -10.66 6.73
C LEU A 172 -20.88 -11.53 6.19
N SER A 173 -20.59 -12.75 5.74
CA SER A 173 -21.62 -13.71 5.31
C SER A 173 -22.46 -14.26 6.47
N ILE A 174 -21.95 -14.19 7.71
CA ILE A 174 -22.69 -14.60 8.92
C ILE A 174 -23.54 -13.44 9.43
N ALA A 175 -22.90 -12.26 9.65
CA ALA A 175 -23.59 -11.07 10.09
C ALA A 175 -22.82 -9.81 9.67
N ARG A 176 -23.55 -8.77 9.25
CA ARG A 176 -22.98 -7.52 8.74
C ARG A 176 -22.03 -6.84 9.73
N GLN A 177 -22.35 -6.89 11.03
CA GLN A 177 -21.57 -6.22 12.06
C GLN A 177 -20.30 -6.99 12.45
N LEU A 178 -20.32 -8.31 12.24
CA LEU A 178 -19.33 -9.22 12.83
C LEU A 178 -17.87 -8.90 12.42
N PRO A 179 -17.52 -8.70 11.13
CA PRO A 179 -16.15 -8.41 10.76
C PRO A 179 -15.66 -7.08 11.33
N PHE A 180 -16.51 -6.07 11.40
CA PHE A 180 -16.16 -4.74 11.89
C PHE A 180 -15.86 -4.78 13.40
N VAL A 181 -16.72 -5.45 14.18
CA VAL A 181 -16.53 -5.58 15.63
C VAL A 181 -15.32 -6.44 15.98
N VAL A 182 -15.16 -7.59 15.31
CA VAL A 182 -14.03 -8.50 15.55
C VAL A 182 -12.71 -7.83 15.22
N PHE A 183 -12.63 -7.13 14.08
CA PHE A 183 -11.37 -6.51 13.65
C PHE A 183 -11.08 -5.24 14.45
N ALA A 184 -12.09 -4.51 14.88
CA ALA A 184 -11.93 -3.41 15.84
C ALA A 184 -11.37 -3.91 17.18
N ALA A 185 -11.93 -4.99 17.71
CA ALA A 185 -11.44 -5.60 18.94
C ALA A 185 -9.99 -6.08 18.80
N LEU A 186 -9.64 -6.75 17.69
CA LEU A 186 -8.27 -7.18 17.41
C LEU A 186 -7.31 -5.98 17.31
N LEU A 187 -7.75 -4.86 16.70
CA LEU A 187 -6.94 -3.64 16.63
C LEU A 187 -6.69 -3.06 18.02
N VAL A 188 -7.73 -2.98 18.88
CA VAL A 188 -7.59 -2.51 20.27
C VAL A 188 -6.64 -3.41 21.07
N VAL A 189 -6.80 -4.73 20.97
CA VAL A 189 -5.95 -5.70 21.67
C VAL A 189 -4.50 -5.58 21.20
N ALA A 190 -4.27 -5.48 19.89
CA ALA A 190 -2.94 -5.33 19.33
C ALA A 190 -2.25 -4.03 19.79
N LEU A 191 -2.99 -2.91 19.80
CA LEU A 191 -2.47 -1.62 20.28
C LEU A 191 -2.21 -1.66 21.78
N ALA A 192 -3.12 -2.22 22.58
CA ALA A 192 -2.94 -2.35 24.03
C ALA A 192 -1.71 -3.22 24.36
N ALA A 193 -1.57 -4.36 23.69
CA ALA A 193 -0.40 -5.23 23.87
C ALA A 193 0.90 -4.52 23.47
N PHE A 194 0.91 -3.82 22.34
CA PHE A 194 2.07 -3.05 21.88
C PHE A 194 2.49 -1.99 22.89
N VAL A 195 1.53 -1.18 23.36
CA VAL A 195 1.81 -0.14 24.37
C VAL A 195 2.35 -0.73 25.67
N TRP A 196 1.70 -1.80 26.15
CA TRP A 196 2.15 -2.48 27.37
C TRP A 196 3.58 -3.03 27.25
N LEU A 197 3.93 -3.61 26.10
CA LEU A 197 5.27 -4.11 25.81
C LEU A 197 6.31 -2.97 25.77
N ILE A 198 6.00 -1.88 25.07
CA ILE A 198 6.87 -0.70 24.96
C ILE A 198 7.10 -0.06 26.35
N VAL A 199 6.04 0.13 27.14
CA VAL A 199 6.16 0.74 28.47
C VAL A 199 7.00 -0.14 29.42
N ARG A 200 6.87 -1.47 29.33
CA ARG A 200 7.69 -2.40 30.14
C ARG A 200 9.17 -2.41 29.79
N ARG A 201 9.52 -2.16 28.52
CA ARG A 201 10.92 -2.14 28.06
C ARG A 201 11.62 -0.81 28.26
N GLY A 202 10.89 0.24 28.53
CA GLY A 202 11.35 1.61 28.44
C GLY A 202 11.11 2.17 27.04
N VAL A 203 10.56 3.36 27.02
CA VAL A 203 10.20 4.04 25.77
C VAL A 203 11.47 4.46 25.02
N PRO A 204 11.60 4.14 23.71
CA PRO A 204 12.77 4.52 22.93
C PRO A 204 12.93 6.04 22.87
N ASP A 205 14.17 6.52 23.02
CA ASP A 205 14.50 7.91 22.78
C ASP A 205 14.27 8.28 21.33
N GLN A 206 13.51 9.33 21.08
CA GLN A 206 13.29 9.84 19.74
C GLN A 206 14.59 10.42 19.19
N ARG A 207 15.08 9.87 18.09
CA ARG A 207 16.23 10.40 17.38
C ARG A 207 15.79 11.54 16.45
N GLY A 208 16.12 12.76 16.87
CA GLY A 208 16.24 13.95 16.05
C GLY A 208 14.99 14.38 15.29
N GLY A 209 14.31 15.38 15.79
CA GLY A 209 13.29 16.11 15.05
C GLY A 209 13.91 16.80 13.83
N HIS A 210 13.37 16.51 12.66
CA HIS A 210 13.67 17.25 11.45
C HIS A 210 13.04 18.64 11.54
N THR A 211 13.76 19.62 11.03
CA THR A 211 13.39 21.03 10.96
C THR A 211 11.96 21.20 10.48
N GLY A 212 11.18 21.94 11.25
CA GLY A 212 9.76 22.22 10.98
C GLY A 212 9.55 23.12 9.78
N GLU A 213 9.85 22.62 8.57
CA GLU A 213 9.48 23.28 7.33
C GLU A 213 7.95 23.37 7.22
N ARG A 214 7.44 24.49 6.73
CA ARG A 214 6.02 24.66 6.47
C ARG A 214 5.60 23.78 5.29
N ALA A 215 4.41 23.21 5.34
CA ALA A 215 3.88 22.37 4.25
C ALA A 215 3.96 23.03 2.87
N ARG A 216 3.78 24.37 2.81
CA ARG A 216 3.92 25.16 1.57
C ARG A 216 5.34 25.11 1.00
N ASP A 217 6.35 25.23 1.86
CA ASP A 217 7.76 25.23 1.44
C ASP A 217 8.18 23.83 0.99
N LEU A 218 7.65 22.81 1.64
CA LEU A 218 7.79 21.41 1.28
C LEU A 218 7.23 21.13 -0.13
N ILE A 219 6.01 21.58 -0.43
CA ILE A 219 5.36 21.44 -1.74
C ILE A 219 6.15 22.20 -2.81
N ALA A 220 6.61 23.43 -2.52
CA ALA A 220 7.42 24.22 -3.45
C ALA A 220 8.78 23.55 -3.75
N ARG A 221 9.41 22.98 -2.72
CA ARG A 221 10.67 22.21 -2.84
C ARG A 221 10.47 20.97 -3.71
N LEU A 222 9.36 20.26 -3.53
CA LEU A 222 8.99 19.14 -4.39
C LEU A 222 8.85 19.56 -5.86
N GLY A 223 8.09 20.61 -6.14
CA GLY A 223 7.89 21.07 -7.52
C GLY A 223 9.23 21.35 -8.21
N ARG A 224 10.18 21.95 -7.50
CA ARG A 224 11.56 22.17 -8.00
C ARG A 224 12.30 20.84 -8.22
N LEU A 225 12.19 19.90 -7.27
CA LEU A 225 12.87 18.61 -7.34
C LEU A 225 12.36 17.76 -8.52
N LEU A 226 11.04 17.69 -8.71
CA LEU A 226 10.43 16.96 -9.83
C LEU A 226 10.77 17.56 -11.19
N LYS A 227 10.93 18.88 -11.28
CA LYS A 227 11.41 19.55 -12.51
C LYS A 227 12.87 19.17 -12.82
N ARG A 228 13.72 19.07 -11.79
CA ARG A 228 15.15 18.75 -11.93
C ARG A 228 15.44 17.26 -12.13
N HIS A 229 14.53 16.37 -11.66
CA HIS A 229 14.72 14.93 -11.69
C HIS A 229 13.58 14.22 -12.47
N PRO A 230 13.63 14.21 -13.81
CA PRO A 230 12.57 13.61 -14.63
C PRO A 230 12.42 12.10 -14.40
N ALA A 231 13.50 11.39 -14.01
CA ALA A 231 13.44 9.99 -13.61
C ALA A 231 12.54 9.76 -12.38
N LEU A 232 12.66 10.63 -11.37
CA LEU A 232 11.84 10.57 -10.17
C LEU A 232 10.37 10.84 -10.49
N ARG A 233 10.09 11.83 -11.35
CA ARG A 233 8.73 12.14 -11.80
C ARG A 233 8.10 10.96 -12.52
N ALA A 234 8.82 10.35 -13.48
CA ALA A 234 8.35 9.17 -14.20
C ALA A 234 8.05 8.01 -13.23
N TYR A 235 8.92 7.79 -12.26
CA TYR A 235 8.69 6.76 -11.25
C TYR A 235 7.43 7.02 -10.41
N LEU A 236 7.24 8.24 -9.90
CA LEU A 236 6.07 8.58 -9.05
C LEU A 236 4.75 8.45 -9.82
N LEU A 237 4.74 8.78 -11.12
CA LEU A 237 3.58 8.57 -11.99
C LEU A 237 3.30 7.09 -12.21
N ALA A 238 4.33 6.27 -12.46
CA ALA A 238 4.16 4.82 -12.56
C ALA A 238 3.59 4.23 -11.25
N ASN A 239 4.10 4.67 -10.11
CA ASN A 239 3.64 4.23 -8.80
C ASN A 239 2.17 4.62 -8.53
N ALA A 240 1.76 5.84 -8.88
CA ALA A 240 0.37 6.29 -8.78
C ALA A 240 -0.57 5.41 -9.62
N LEU A 241 -0.14 5.01 -10.83
CA LEU A 241 -0.92 4.13 -11.72
C LEU A 241 -1.03 2.70 -11.17
N TRP A 242 0.00 2.16 -10.54
CA TRP A 242 -0.09 0.85 -9.89
C TRP A 242 -1.05 0.86 -8.71
N GLU A 243 -0.97 1.89 -7.88
CA GLU A 243 -1.89 2.07 -6.76
C GLU A 243 -3.34 2.32 -7.24
N MET A 244 -3.51 3.02 -8.37
CA MET A 244 -4.80 3.21 -9.00
C MET A 244 -5.43 1.87 -9.44
N ALA A 245 -4.65 1.01 -10.11
CA ALA A 245 -5.11 -0.32 -10.51
C ALA A 245 -5.49 -1.18 -9.28
N LEU A 246 -4.65 -1.18 -8.26
CA LEU A 246 -4.89 -1.94 -7.03
C LEU A 246 -6.12 -1.42 -6.26
N ALA A 247 -6.28 -0.10 -6.15
CA ALA A 247 -7.40 0.50 -5.44
C ALA A 247 -8.73 0.29 -6.17
N ALA A 248 -8.74 0.38 -7.51
CA ALA A 248 -9.90 0.05 -8.34
C ALA A 248 -10.31 -1.42 -8.15
N LEU A 249 -9.33 -2.33 -8.20
CA LEU A 249 -9.55 -3.76 -7.98
C LEU A 249 -10.14 -4.01 -6.58
N LYS A 250 -9.51 -3.51 -5.53
CA LYS A 250 -9.96 -3.70 -4.14
C LYS A 250 -11.37 -3.18 -3.91
N ALA A 251 -11.72 -2.03 -4.50
CA ALA A 251 -13.02 -1.41 -4.31
C ALA A 251 -14.17 -2.23 -4.89
N PHE A 252 -13.98 -2.87 -6.03
CA PHE A 252 -15.08 -3.45 -6.79
C PHE A 252 -14.98 -4.95 -7.07
N VAL A 253 -13.87 -5.62 -6.75
CA VAL A 253 -13.71 -7.05 -7.04
C VAL A 253 -14.73 -7.92 -6.31
N ILE A 254 -15.10 -7.59 -5.08
CA ILE A 254 -16.14 -8.30 -4.32
C ILE A 254 -17.49 -8.14 -5.01
N LEU A 255 -17.86 -6.92 -5.38
CA LEU A 255 -19.12 -6.63 -6.08
C LEU A 255 -19.16 -7.28 -7.48
N TYR A 256 -18.02 -7.30 -8.19
CA TYR A 256 -17.92 -8.05 -9.45
C TYR A 256 -18.18 -9.54 -9.26
N LEU A 257 -17.63 -10.16 -8.22
CA LEU A 257 -17.84 -11.57 -7.94
C LEU A 257 -19.27 -11.85 -7.49
N THR A 258 -19.84 -11.02 -6.59
CA THR A 258 -21.16 -11.25 -6.01
C THR A 258 -22.29 -10.83 -6.94
N LEU A 259 -22.28 -9.60 -7.45
CA LEU A 259 -23.34 -9.08 -8.31
C LEU A 259 -23.11 -9.39 -9.79
N GLY A 260 -21.85 -9.26 -10.25
CA GLY A 260 -21.53 -9.48 -11.66
C GLY A 260 -21.53 -10.95 -12.05
N LEU A 261 -20.99 -11.84 -11.21
CA LEU A 261 -20.86 -13.28 -11.52
C LEU A 261 -21.80 -14.18 -10.70
N GLY A 262 -22.56 -13.63 -9.75
CA GLY A 262 -23.53 -14.36 -8.94
C GLY A 262 -22.91 -15.32 -7.91
N TYR A 263 -21.65 -15.11 -7.50
CA TYR A 263 -21.06 -15.92 -6.44
C TYR A 263 -21.60 -15.53 -5.08
N GLN A 264 -21.69 -16.48 -4.16
CA GLN A 264 -21.93 -16.19 -2.76
C GLN A 264 -20.75 -15.42 -2.17
N LEU A 265 -21.01 -14.56 -1.17
CA LEU A 265 -19.98 -13.73 -0.54
C LEU A 265 -18.87 -14.56 0.11
N SER A 266 -19.22 -15.68 0.75
CA SER A 266 -18.26 -16.63 1.33
C SER A 266 -17.33 -17.25 0.27
N THR A 267 -17.88 -17.66 -0.86
CA THR A 267 -17.11 -18.19 -2.00
C THR A 267 -16.19 -17.11 -2.58
N SER A 268 -16.68 -15.88 -2.73
CA SER A 268 -15.89 -14.74 -3.18
C SER A 268 -14.72 -14.46 -2.25
N ALA A 269 -14.94 -14.53 -0.94
CA ALA A 269 -13.89 -14.36 0.08
C ALA A 269 -12.83 -15.46 -0.01
N LEU A 270 -13.23 -16.72 -0.22
CA LEU A 270 -12.28 -17.83 -0.39
C LEU A 270 -11.43 -17.66 -1.66
N LEU A 271 -12.05 -17.27 -2.77
CA LEU A 271 -11.34 -17.01 -4.03
C LEU A 271 -10.31 -15.90 -3.87
N ILE A 272 -10.70 -14.77 -3.26
CA ILE A 272 -9.80 -13.63 -3.05
C ILE A 272 -8.72 -13.95 -2.01
N GLY A 273 -9.06 -14.71 -0.97
CA GLY A 273 -8.08 -15.21 -0.01
C GLY A 273 -7.02 -16.11 -0.66
N GLY A 274 -7.44 -16.98 -1.60
CA GLY A 274 -6.52 -17.78 -2.41
C GLY A 274 -5.60 -16.91 -3.29
N VAL A 275 -6.16 -15.89 -3.93
CA VAL A 275 -5.37 -14.91 -4.71
C VAL A 275 -4.35 -14.19 -3.82
N ALA A 276 -4.70 -13.83 -2.59
CA ALA A 276 -3.78 -13.19 -1.64
C ALA A 276 -2.56 -14.06 -1.31
N LEU A 277 -2.70 -15.38 -1.23
CA LEU A 277 -1.57 -16.29 -1.07
C LEU A 277 -0.64 -16.27 -2.28
N VAL A 278 -1.19 -16.23 -3.49
CA VAL A 278 -0.37 -16.13 -4.72
C VAL A 278 0.35 -14.79 -4.80
N ILE A 279 -0.27 -13.70 -4.33
CA ILE A 279 0.39 -12.38 -4.20
C ILE A 279 1.62 -12.47 -3.29
N LEU A 280 1.55 -13.18 -2.16
CA LEU A 280 2.69 -13.37 -1.26
C LEU A 280 3.84 -14.14 -1.93
N VAL A 281 3.51 -15.16 -2.72
CA VAL A 281 4.51 -15.90 -3.52
C VAL A 281 5.17 -14.98 -4.55
N GLY A 282 4.39 -14.18 -5.28
CA GLY A 282 4.90 -13.19 -6.23
C GLY A 282 5.81 -12.16 -5.57
N ALA A 283 5.43 -11.66 -4.40
CA ALA A 283 6.22 -10.73 -3.60
C ALA A 283 7.57 -11.33 -3.17
N ALA A 284 7.57 -12.57 -2.68
CA ALA A 284 8.79 -13.27 -2.26
C ALA A 284 9.73 -13.58 -3.45
N ALA A 285 9.18 -13.99 -4.58
CA ALA A 285 9.93 -14.25 -5.80
C ALA A 285 10.56 -12.97 -6.37
N ALA A 286 9.81 -11.86 -6.35
CA ALA A 286 10.26 -10.58 -6.90
C ALA A 286 11.54 -10.07 -6.24
N GLY A 287 11.71 -10.24 -4.93
CA GLY A 287 12.92 -9.86 -4.21
C GLY A 287 14.15 -10.56 -4.80
N LYS A 288 14.12 -11.91 -4.87
CA LYS A 288 15.21 -12.73 -5.41
C LYS A 288 15.49 -12.45 -6.89
N LEU A 289 14.43 -12.29 -7.69
CA LEU A 289 14.56 -11.97 -9.12
C LEU A 289 15.12 -10.55 -9.32
N GLY A 290 14.72 -9.59 -8.49
CA GLY A 290 15.21 -8.21 -8.51
C GLY A 290 16.70 -8.11 -8.25
N ASP A 291 17.22 -8.89 -7.30
CA ASP A 291 18.65 -8.94 -6.99
C ASP A 291 19.45 -9.62 -8.12
N ARG A 292 18.90 -10.66 -8.78
CA ARG A 292 19.57 -11.39 -9.86
C ARG A 292 19.52 -10.70 -11.22
N PHE A 293 18.37 -10.17 -11.61
CA PHE A 293 18.13 -9.64 -12.97
C PHE A 293 18.01 -8.10 -13.02
N GLY A 294 18.08 -7.45 -11.87
CA GLY A 294 17.94 -6.00 -11.72
C GLY A 294 16.49 -5.54 -11.49
N ARG A 295 16.30 -4.72 -10.46
CA ARG A 295 14.99 -4.30 -9.93
C ARG A 295 14.08 -3.62 -10.98
N LEU A 296 14.64 -2.73 -11.81
CA LEU A 296 13.88 -2.03 -12.84
C LEU A 296 13.38 -2.98 -13.94
N ARG A 297 14.17 -3.99 -14.32
CA ARG A 297 13.76 -4.98 -15.31
C ARG A 297 12.63 -5.85 -14.76
N VAL A 298 12.78 -6.32 -13.53
CA VAL A 298 11.78 -7.18 -12.88
C VAL A 298 10.46 -6.43 -12.70
N VAL A 299 10.46 -5.18 -12.22
CA VAL A 299 9.22 -4.42 -12.07
C VAL A 299 8.55 -4.11 -13.41
N THR A 300 9.33 -3.90 -14.48
CA THR A 300 8.78 -3.67 -15.82
C THR A 300 8.06 -4.91 -16.35
N ILE A 301 8.67 -6.09 -16.22
CA ILE A 301 8.04 -7.36 -16.60
C ILE A 301 6.81 -7.63 -15.73
N ALA A 302 6.92 -7.44 -14.42
CA ALA A 302 5.82 -7.62 -13.50
C ALA A 302 4.62 -6.71 -13.81
N ALA A 303 4.86 -5.43 -14.13
CA ALA A 303 3.81 -4.49 -14.53
C ALA A 303 3.14 -4.90 -15.86
N ALA A 304 3.92 -5.43 -16.82
CA ALA A 304 3.38 -5.95 -18.07
C ALA A 304 2.51 -7.19 -17.83
N VAL A 305 2.96 -8.14 -17.01
CA VAL A 305 2.20 -9.35 -16.62
C VAL A 305 0.93 -8.97 -15.87
N TYR A 306 1.02 -8.02 -14.94
CA TYR A 306 -0.12 -7.50 -14.17
C TYR A 306 -1.17 -6.88 -15.10
N GLY A 307 -0.73 -6.00 -16.02
CA GLY A 307 -1.61 -5.36 -16.99
C GLY A 307 -2.22 -6.34 -17.99
N ALA A 308 -1.45 -7.29 -18.49
CA ALA A 308 -1.94 -8.34 -19.41
C ALA A 308 -2.95 -9.27 -18.72
N GLY A 309 -2.73 -9.60 -17.43
CA GLY A 309 -3.68 -10.38 -16.64
C GLY A 309 -5.05 -9.72 -16.55
N PHE A 310 -5.09 -8.40 -16.46
CA PHE A 310 -6.35 -7.63 -16.42
C PHE A 310 -7.10 -7.58 -17.77
N LEU A 311 -6.44 -7.84 -18.90
CA LEU A 311 -7.11 -7.83 -20.19
C LEU A 311 -8.08 -8.99 -20.35
N ILE A 312 -7.78 -10.17 -19.81
CA ILE A 312 -8.63 -11.36 -19.95
C ILE A 312 -10.05 -11.14 -19.39
N PRO A 313 -10.22 -10.65 -18.15
CA PRO A 313 -11.55 -10.39 -17.59
C PRO A 313 -12.38 -9.34 -18.33
N ILE A 314 -11.77 -8.48 -19.16
CA ILE A 314 -12.50 -7.50 -19.97
C ILE A 314 -13.37 -8.19 -21.04
N PHE A 315 -12.89 -9.29 -21.60
CA PHE A 315 -13.52 -9.94 -22.74
C PHE A 315 -14.32 -11.18 -22.41
N THR A 316 -14.27 -11.65 -21.16
CA THR A 316 -14.93 -12.90 -20.76
C THR A 316 -15.44 -12.90 -19.33
N THR A 317 -16.56 -13.59 -19.14
CA THR A 317 -17.10 -13.95 -17.81
C THR A 317 -16.93 -15.44 -17.52
N SER A 318 -16.25 -16.19 -18.40
CA SER A 318 -15.96 -17.61 -18.20
C SER A 318 -15.13 -17.82 -16.92
N ARG A 319 -15.68 -18.61 -16.00
CA ARG A 319 -15.05 -18.91 -14.70
C ARG A 319 -13.66 -19.52 -14.86
N ALA A 320 -13.47 -20.38 -15.88
CA ALA A 320 -12.19 -21.03 -16.14
C ALA A 320 -11.13 -20.02 -16.62
N LEU A 321 -11.50 -19.11 -17.55
CA LEU A 321 -10.57 -18.09 -18.04
C LEU A 321 -10.27 -17.03 -16.98
N LEU A 322 -11.26 -16.66 -16.17
CA LEU A 322 -11.04 -15.78 -15.02
C LEU A 322 -10.07 -16.43 -14.02
N ALA A 323 -10.27 -17.69 -13.65
CA ALA A 323 -9.37 -18.43 -12.77
C ALA A 323 -7.95 -18.51 -13.36
N ALA A 324 -7.82 -18.74 -14.67
CA ALA A 324 -6.52 -18.76 -15.36
C ALA A 324 -5.82 -17.39 -15.39
N SER A 325 -6.56 -16.28 -15.37
CA SER A 325 -5.98 -14.92 -15.33
C SER A 325 -5.48 -14.53 -13.93
N MET A 326 -6.07 -15.07 -12.87
CA MET A 326 -5.75 -14.66 -11.47
C MET A 326 -4.28 -14.84 -11.09
N PRO A 327 -3.57 -15.92 -11.44
CA PRO A 327 -2.14 -16.03 -11.15
C PRO A 327 -1.29 -14.91 -11.77
N PHE A 328 -1.60 -14.46 -12.99
CA PHE A 328 -0.88 -13.36 -13.64
C PHE A 328 -1.12 -12.05 -12.91
N ILE A 329 -2.36 -11.76 -12.53
CA ILE A 329 -2.73 -10.59 -11.74
C ILE A 329 -2.04 -10.64 -10.37
N ALA A 330 -2.10 -11.78 -9.68
CA ALA A 330 -1.57 -11.92 -8.33
C ALA A 330 -0.03 -11.86 -8.29
N LEU A 331 0.65 -12.61 -9.16
CA LEU A 331 2.12 -12.63 -9.22
C LEU A 331 2.66 -11.28 -9.69
N GLY A 332 2.06 -10.70 -10.75
CA GLY A 332 2.44 -9.39 -11.27
C GLY A 332 2.21 -8.29 -10.24
N GLY A 333 1.03 -8.22 -9.64
CA GLY A 333 0.70 -7.24 -8.60
C GLY A 333 1.58 -7.36 -7.35
N GLY A 334 1.78 -8.58 -6.85
CA GLY A 334 2.68 -8.85 -5.72
C GLY A 334 4.12 -8.40 -5.98
N ALA A 335 4.64 -8.68 -7.18
CA ALA A 335 5.98 -8.29 -7.60
C ALA A 335 6.10 -6.75 -7.74
N VAL A 336 5.13 -6.09 -8.38
CA VAL A 336 5.12 -4.63 -8.54
C VAL A 336 5.10 -3.93 -7.19
N MET A 337 4.19 -4.31 -6.29
CA MET A 337 4.06 -3.68 -4.98
C MET A 337 5.32 -3.86 -4.12
N THR A 338 5.96 -5.01 -4.20
CA THR A 338 7.20 -5.29 -3.45
C THR A 338 8.39 -4.52 -4.01
N MET A 339 8.52 -4.43 -5.34
CA MET A 339 9.64 -3.77 -5.98
C MET A 339 9.49 -2.25 -6.04
N ALA A 340 8.31 -1.70 -5.84
CA ALA A 340 8.04 -0.27 -5.95
C ALA A 340 9.05 0.56 -5.14
N TYR A 341 9.14 0.36 -3.84
CA TYR A 341 10.07 1.14 -3.00
C TYR A 341 11.55 0.82 -3.31
N ALA A 342 11.87 -0.42 -3.67
CA ALA A 342 13.23 -0.83 -4.00
C ALA A 342 13.77 -0.19 -5.29
N VAL A 343 12.89 0.17 -6.24
CA VAL A 343 13.25 0.91 -7.45
C VAL A 343 13.41 2.40 -7.16
N LEU A 344 12.63 2.95 -6.24
CA LEU A 344 12.69 4.36 -5.85
C LEU A 344 13.98 4.73 -5.12
N MET A 345 14.42 3.90 -4.18
CA MET A 345 15.58 4.21 -3.31
C MET A 345 16.84 4.69 -4.07
N PRO A 346 17.29 4.04 -5.15
CA PRO A 346 18.46 4.49 -5.90
C PRO A 346 18.26 5.79 -6.68
N LEU A 347 17.01 6.25 -6.83
CA LEU A 347 16.67 7.50 -7.52
C LEU A 347 16.65 8.70 -6.57
N MET A 348 16.69 8.44 -5.26
CA MET A 348 16.63 9.46 -4.22
C MET A 348 18.00 10.09 -4.01
N PRO A 349 18.16 11.43 -4.10
CA PRO A 349 19.31 12.13 -3.55
C PRO A 349 19.44 11.86 -2.04
N ARG A 350 20.67 11.66 -1.58
CA ARG A 350 20.94 11.29 -0.16
C ARG A 350 20.40 12.29 0.84
N ASP A 351 20.42 13.57 0.50
CA ASP A 351 20.00 14.66 1.37
C ASP A 351 18.47 14.88 1.41
N GLU A 352 17.71 14.15 0.59
CA GLU A 352 16.27 14.35 0.37
C GLU A 352 15.42 13.11 0.69
N HIS A 353 15.98 12.09 1.35
CA HIS A 353 15.31 10.81 1.58
C HIS A 353 13.97 10.95 2.30
N GLY A 354 13.88 11.79 3.34
CA GLY A 354 12.64 12.00 4.09
C GLY A 354 11.54 12.63 3.25
N LEU A 355 11.91 13.69 2.50
CA LEU A 355 11.02 14.40 1.59
C LEU A 355 10.46 13.45 0.52
N LEU A 356 11.33 12.64 -0.08
CA LEU A 356 10.96 11.73 -1.16
C LEU A 356 10.11 10.54 -0.70
N THR A 357 10.30 10.08 0.53
CA THR A 357 9.41 9.09 1.15
C THR A 357 8.00 9.65 1.33
N GLY A 358 7.88 10.93 1.72
CA GLY A 358 6.60 11.63 1.77
C GLY A 358 5.92 11.68 0.39
N PHE A 359 6.68 11.95 -0.68
CA PHE A 359 6.13 12.00 -2.04
C PHE A 359 5.78 10.65 -2.63
N TYR A 360 6.50 9.61 -2.26
CA TYR A 360 6.07 8.25 -2.53
C TYR A 360 4.68 7.98 -1.95
N SER A 361 4.45 8.38 -0.71
CA SER A 361 3.13 8.25 -0.07
C SER A 361 2.06 9.12 -0.77
N MET A 362 2.41 10.34 -1.20
CA MET A 362 1.49 11.18 -1.98
C MET A 362 1.12 10.57 -3.33
N SER A 363 2.09 10.01 -4.07
CA SER A 363 1.80 9.36 -5.36
C SER A 363 0.87 8.16 -5.18
N ARG A 364 1.02 7.40 -4.08
CA ARG A 364 0.09 6.34 -3.70
C ARG A 364 -1.31 6.89 -3.43
N GLY A 365 -1.40 7.93 -2.59
CA GLY A 365 -2.68 8.57 -2.26
C GLY A 365 -3.45 9.00 -3.50
N LEU A 366 -2.79 9.62 -4.48
CA LEU A 366 -3.40 9.99 -5.75
C LEU A 366 -3.99 8.79 -6.50
N GLY A 367 -3.25 7.68 -6.57
CA GLY A 367 -3.73 6.44 -7.19
C GLY A 367 -4.94 5.86 -6.44
N ILE A 368 -4.89 5.86 -5.10
CA ILE A 368 -5.97 5.35 -4.24
C ILE A 368 -7.25 6.19 -4.39
N VAL A 369 -7.14 7.51 -4.60
CA VAL A 369 -8.31 8.37 -4.91
C VAL A 369 -8.85 8.04 -6.30
N ALA A 370 -8.00 8.05 -7.31
CA ALA A 370 -8.42 7.96 -8.70
C ALA A 370 -8.98 6.57 -9.05
N GLY A 371 -8.43 5.49 -8.49
CA GLY A 371 -8.79 4.12 -8.83
C GLY A 371 -10.28 3.81 -8.62
N PRO A 372 -10.80 3.91 -7.41
CA PRO A 372 -12.21 3.63 -7.13
C PRO A 372 -13.18 4.56 -7.87
N ILE A 373 -12.84 5.85 -7.98
CA ILE A 373 -13.69 6.84 -8.67
C ILE A 373 -13.80 6.51 -10.17
N LEU A 374 -12.65 6.28 -10.83
CA LEU A 374 -12.63 5.96 -12.27
C LEU A 374 -13.26 4.60 -12.55
N ALA A 375 -13.05 3.61 -11.68
CA ALA A 375 -13.69 2.31 -11.82
C ALA A 375 -15.22 2.42 -11.62
N GLY A 376 -15.67 3.16 -10.60
CA GLY A 376 -17.09 3.42 -10.37
C GLY A 376 -17.75 4.14 -11.56
N LEU A 377 -17.06 5.14 -12.13
CA LEU A 377 -17.53 5.84 -13.35
C LEU A 377 -17.59 4.89 -14.55
N ALA A 378 -16.56 4.06 -14.78
CA ALA A 378 -16.56 3.10 -15.88
C ALA A 378 -17.71 2.09 -15.75
N ILE A 379 -17.97 1.60 -14.54
CA ILE A 379 -19.08 0.71 -14.24
C ILE A 379 -20.42 1.41 -14.54
N SER A 380 -20.62 2.62 -14.01
CA SER A 380 -21.87 3.39 -14.21
C SER A 380 -22.16 3.64 -15.67
N LEU A 381 -21.15 4.02 -16.48
CA LEU A 381 -21.30 4.31 -17.89
C LEU A 381 -21.59 3.08 -18.76
N THR A 382 -21.28 1.87 -18.28
CA THR A 382 -21.36 0.64 -19.08
C THR A 382 -22.44 -0.33 -18.59
N GLN A 383 -23.12 -0.04 -17.49
CA GLN A 383 -24.12 -0.92 -16.89
C GLN A 383 -25.33 -1.21 -17.81
N SER A 384 -25.69 -0.29 -18.70
CA SER A 384 -26.76 -0.44 -19.68
C SER A 384 -26.25 -0.78 -21.09
N GLY A 385 -24.92 -1.03 -21.24
CA GLY A 385 -24.24 -1.21 -22.52
C GLY A 385 -23.52 -2.55 -22.62
N PRO A 386 -22.24 -2.54 -23.06
CA PRO A 386 -21.49 -3.76 -23.40
C PRO A 386 -21.28 -4.72 -22.22
N PHE A 387 -21.37 -4.23 -20.99
CA PHE A 387 -21.20 -5.04 -19.78
C PHE A 387 -22.49 -5.19 -18.95
N ALA A 388 -23.66 -5.04 -19.57
CA ALA A 388 -24.96 -5.19 -18.90
C ALA A 388 -25.11 -6.55 -18.19
N ALA A 389 -24.56 -7.62 -18.75
CA ALA A 389 -24.59 -8.97 -18.17
C ALA A 389 -23.91 -9.06 -16.79
N THR A 390 -23.01 -8.16 -16.47
CA THR A 390 -22.34 -8.05 -15.17
C THR A 390 -22.69 -6.76 -14.42
N HIS A 391 -23.83 -6.14 -14.75
CA HIS A 391 -24.24 -4.85 -14.19
C HIS A 391 -23.15 -3.77 -14.33
N GLY A 392 -22.35 -3.82 -15.38
CA GLY A 392 -21.23 -2.90 -15.63
C GLY A 392 -19.94 -3.23 -14.86
N PHE A 393 -19.97 -4.08 -13.85
CA PHE A 393 -18.80 -4.34 -12.98
C PHE A 393 -17.56 -4.84 -13.74
N GLN A 394 -17.74 -5.48 -14.89
CA GLN A 394 -16.63 -5.89 -15.76
C GLN A 394 -15.77 -4.72 -16.24
N ALA A 395 -16.33 -3.52 -16.33
CA ALA A 395 -15.58 -2.33 -16.76
C ALA A 395 -14.45 -1.90 -15.81
N MET A 396 -14.48 -2.33 -14.53
CA MET A 396 -13.37 -2.04 -13.62
C MET A 396 -12.04 -2.59 -14.14
N TRP A 397 -12.08 -3.71 -14.87
CA TRP A 397 -10.87 -4.34 -15.43
C TRP A 397 -10.21 -3.46 -16.50
N ILE A 398 -11.00 -2.64 -17.23
CA ILE A 398 -10.45 -1.66 -18.18
C ILE A 398 -9.60 -0.64 -17.43
N VAL A 399 -10.08 -0.12 -16.31
CA VAL A 399 -9.34 0.85 -15.50
C VAL A 399 -8.06 0.23 -14.94
N CYS A 400 -8.14 -0.99 -14.41
CA CYS A 400 -6.99 -1.73 -13.90
C CYS A 400 -5.94 -1.99 -15.00
N ALA A 401 -6.38 -2.46 -16.17
CA ALA A 401 -5.51 -2.74 -17.32
C ALA A 401 -4.87 -1.45 -17.85
N ALA A 402 -5.67 -0.42 -18.10
CA ALA A 402 -5.20 0.87 -18.61
C ALA A 402 -4.15 1.49 -17.68
N ALA A 403 -4.41 1.52 -16.37
CA ALA A 403 -3.46 2.05 -15.40
C ALA A 403 -2.15 1.25 -15.38
N SER A 404 -2.24 -0.08 -15.27
CA SER A 404 -1.05 -0.92 -15.20
C SER A 404 -0.22 -0.86 -16.49
N LEU A 405 -0.84 -0.91 -17.67
CA LEU A 405 -0.16 -0.82 -18.97
C LEU A 405 0.40 0.58 -19.23
N ALA A 406 -0.34 1.65 -18.87
CA ALA A 406 0.16 3.02 -18.98
C ALA A 406 1.42 3.25 -18.16
N SER A 407 1.57 2.56 -17.02
CA SER A 407 2.78 2.64 -16.20
C SER A 407 4.05 2.23 -16.96
N LEU A 408 3.92 1.35 -17.98
CA LEU A 408 5.05 0.91 -18.80
C LEU A 408 5.66 2.05 -19.61
N LEU A 409 4.88 3.07 -20.00
CA LEU A 409 5.37 4.25 -20.69
C LEU A 409 6.37 5.01 -19.81
N PHE A 410 6.05 5.18 -18.53
CA PHE A 410 6.90 5.85 -17.56
C PHE A 410 8.12 5.01 -17.18
N LEU A 411 7.97 3.69 -17.11
CA LEU A 411 9.12 2.78 -16.87
C LEU A 411 10.08 2.77 -18.06
N ARG A 412 9.58 2.85 -19.30
CA ARG A 412 10.42 3.02 -20.51
C ARG A 412 11.20 4.34 -20.46
N GLN A 413 10.54 5.43 -20.09
CA GLN A 413 11.20 6.73 -19.90
C GLN A 413 12.29 6.66 -18.83
N LEU A 414 11.99 6.02 -17.67
CA LEU A 414 12.96 5.83 -16.60
C LEU A 414 14.19 5.03 -17.05
N ARG A 415 13.97 3.97 -17.85
CA ARG A 415 15.05 3.15 -18.38
C ARG A 415 15.95 3.93 -19.32
N ARG A 416 15.40 4.67 -20.29
CA ARG A 416 16.16 5.54 -21.23
C ARG A 416 17.06 6.51 -20.46
N GLN A 417 16.51 7.25 -19.51
CA GLN A 417 17.28 8.22 -18.71
C GLN A 417 18.41 7.59 -17.89
N ARG A 418 18.25 6.32 -17.47
CA ARG A 418 19.30 5.59 -16.78
C ARG A 418 20.41 5.15 -17.73
N ASP A 419 20.06 4.75 -18.94
CA ASP A 419 21.01 4.33 -19.95
C ASP A 419 21.83 5.52 -20.45
N ASP A 420 21.19 6.67 -20.74
CA ASP A 420 21.86 7.93 -21.11
C ASP A 420 22.87 8.40 -20.05
N ARG A 421 22.51 8.32 -18.75
CA ARG A 421 23.43 8.66 -17.66
C ARG A 421 24.62 7.70 -17.55
N ARG A 422 24.46 6.44 -17.91
CA ARG A 422 25.54 5.46 -17.91
C ARG A 422 26.52 5.73 -19.05
N GLU A 423 26.00 6.09 -20.22
CA GLU A 423 26.81 6.44 -21.39
C GLU A 423 27.63 7.71 -21.12
N LEU A 424 27.00 8.76 -20.58
CA LEU A 424 27.70 9.99 -20.19
C LEU A 424 28.81 9.75 -19.18
N ARG A 425 28.57 8.88 -18.17
CA ARG A 425 29.63 8.54 -17.22
C ARG A 425 30.77 7.77 -17.88
N ARG A 426 30.46 6.81 -18.75
CA ARG A 426 31.51 6.05 -19.48
C ARG A 426 32.35 6.95 -20.35
N SER A 427 31.72 7.88 -21.08
CA SER A 427 32.45 8.83 -21.93
C SER A 427 33.33 9.79 -21.09
N SER A 428 32.82 10.27 -19.93
CA SER A 428 33.63 11.10 -19.04
C SER A 428 34.81 10.34 -18.41
N ASP A 429 34.62 9.05 -18.04
CA ASP A 429 35.68 8.20 -17.49
C ASP A 429 36.75 7.89 -18.56
N LEU A 430 36.35 7.71 -19.82
CA LEU A 430 37.28 7.52 -20.94
C LEU A 430 38.10 8.79 -21.19
N ALA A 431 37.42 9.94 -21.29
CA ALA A 431 38.09 11.23 -21.47
C ALA A 431 39.07 11.57 -20.33
N SER A 432 38.71 11.25 -19.08
CA SER A 432 39.61 11.44 -17.96
C SER A 432 40.84 10.49 -17.96
N ARG A 433 40.70 9.27 -18.48
CA ARG A 433 41.82 8.34 -18.66
C ARG A 433 42.75 8.76 -19.77
N GLU A 434 42.23 9.25 -20.87
CA GLU A 434 43.01 9.82 -21.97
C GLU A 434 43.81 11.07 -21.54
N ALA A 435 43.18 11.94 -20.74
CA ALA A 435 43.84 13.13 -20.19
C ALA A 435 44.87 12.81 -19.11
N SER A 436 44.79 11.68 -18.41
CA SER A 436 45.73 11.28 -17.37
C SER A 436 46.84 10.36 -17.88
N GLY A 437 46.75 9.88 -19.13
CA GLY A 437 47.76 9.05 -19.78
C GLY A 437 48.65 9.78 -20.78
N ALA A 438 48.43 11.11 -20.96
CA ALA A 438 49.28 12.06 -21.65
C ALA A 438 50.05 12.93 -20.64
#